data_475caba95a0cf62dcf602f3c18b858bc
#
_entry.id   475caba95a0cf62dcf602f3c18b858bc
#
_cell.length_a   1.000
_cell.length_b   1.000
_cell.length_c   1.000
_cell.angle_alpha   90.00
_cell.angle_beta   90.00
_cell.angle_gamma   90.00
#
_symmetry.space_group_name_H-M   'P 1'
#
loop_
_entity.id
_entity.type
_entity.pdbx_description
1 polymer ?
#
loop_
_entity_poly.entity_id
_entity_poly.type
_entity_poly.pdbx_seq_one_letter_code
_entity_poly.pdbx_strand_id
1 'polypeptide(L)'
;MSRHLPEEVSFDESFDVVFALSFFSHIPEVTFTRWLAALFAAVSPGGILVFTTHGLISRVLFGDITLSDSGFWFRPHSEQSDLDPIEYGSTVTTPAYVVAQLAQVTGASLAEFRRGFWWTHQDLYIVNRPA
;
A
#
# COMPACT_ATOMS: atom_id res chain seq x y z
N MET A 1 -11.22 -1.49 -20.44
CA MET A 1 -10.36 -0.93 -19.39
C MET A 1 -9.01 -1.59 -19.43
N SER A 2 -7.97 -0.82 -19.36
CA SER A 2 -6.64 -1.43 -19.33
C SER A 2 -6.32 -1.92 -17.91
N ARG A 3 -5.64 -3.04 -17.84
CA ARG A 3 -5.16 -3.59 -16.59
C ARG A 3 -3.77 -3.02 -16.33
N HIS A 4 -3.54 -2.62 -15.09
CA HIS A 4 -2.25 -2.07 -14.70
C HIS A 4 -1.59 -3.00 -13.68
N LEU A 5 -0.51 -3.63 -14.09
CA LEU A 5 0.31 -4.44 -13.21
C LEU A 5 1.46 -3.59 -12.68
N PRO A 6 1.90 -3.84 -11.45
CA PRO A 6 3.00 -3.06 -10.87
C PRO A 6 4.25 -3.03 -11.73
N GLU A 7 4.58 -4.15 -12.37
CA GLU A 7 5.78 -4.28 -13.20
C GLU A 7 5.70 -3.50 -14.51
N GLU A 8 4.52 -3.07 -14.91
CA GLU A 8 4.31 -2.25 -16.11
C GLU A 8 4.48 -0.77 -15.83
N VAL A 9 4.54 -0.38 -14.56
CA VAL A 9 4.74 1.01 -14.16
C VAL A 9 6.22 1.31 -14.14
N SER A 10 6.63 2.31 -14.92
CA SER A 10 8.01 2.77 -14.92
C SER A 10 8.05 4.27 -15.13
N PHE A 11 9.12 4.89 -14.65
CA PHE A 11 9.32 6.32 -14.74
C PHE A 11 10.69 6.58 -15.36
N ASP A 12 10.79 7.65 -16.17
CA ASP A 12 12.05 8.02 -16.83
C ASP A 12 13.09 8.52 -15.83
N GLU A 13 12.65 8.96 -14.66
CA GLU A 13 13.54 9.46 -13.61
C GLU A 13 13.05 8.99 -12.25
N SER A 14 13.93 9.09 -11.25
CA SER A 14 13.57 8.80 -9.86
C SER A 14 13.24 10.09 -9.12
N PHE A 15 12.59 9.96 -7.96
CA PHE A 15 12.06 11.09 -7.20
C PHE A 15 12.54 11.02 -5.74
N ASP A 16 12.77 12.16 -5.14
CA ASP A 16 13.15 12.24 -3.72
C ASP A 16 12.01 11.85 -2.80
N VAL A 17 10.77 12.08 -3.23
CA VAL A 17 9.57 11.71 -2.48
C VAL A 17 8.56 11.10 -3.44
N VAL A 18 8.08 9.91 -3.08
CA VAL A 18 7.00 9.23 -3.80
C VAL A 18 5.84 9.06 -2.83
N PHE A 19 4.63 9.46 -3.24
CA PHE A 19 3.42 9.34 -2.43
C PHE A 19 2.47 8.31 -3.01
N ALA A 20 1.85 7.53 -2.15
CA ALA A 20 0.76 6.63 -2.51
C ALA A 20 -0.31 6.70 -1.42
N LEU A 21 -1.07 7.80 -1.41
CA LEU A 21 -2.09 8.08 -0.39
C LEU A 21 -3.41 7.47 -0.83
N SER A 22 -4.05 6.71 0.07
CA SER A 22 -5.32 6.01 -0.19
C SER A 22 -5.26 5.08 -1.40
N PHE A 23 -4.10 4.52 -1.68
CA PHE A 23 -3.88 3.58 -2.78
C PHE A 23 -3.88 2.13 -2.28
N PHE A 24 -3.05 1.84 -1.28
CA PHE A 24 -2.96 0.49 -0.71
C PHE A 24 -4.22 0.07 0.05
N SER A 25 -5.09 1.01 0.34
CA SER A 25 -6.41 0.73 0.90
C SER A 25 -7.36 0.07 -0.10
N HIS A 26 -6.94 -0.12 -1.35
CA HIS A 26 -7.76 -0.68 -2.42
C HIS A 26 -7.08 -1.82 -3.19
N ILE A 27 -5.90 -2.25 -2.78
CA ILE A 27 -5.08 -3.19 -3.54
C ILE A 27 -5.25 -4.62 -3.01
N PRO A 28 -5.48 -5.61 -3.88
CA PRO A 28 -5.55 -7.01 -3.46
C PRO A 28 -4.19 -7.57 -3.07
N GLU A 29 -4.21 -8.68 -2.32
CA GLU A 29 -2.98 -9.28 -1.78
C GLU A 29 -1.99 -9.69 -2.86
N VAL A 30 -2.48 -10.20 -3.98
CA VAL A 30 -1.63 -10.73 -5.05
C VAL A 30 -0.70 -9.67 -5.64
N THR A 31 -1.07 -8.40 -5.60
CA THR A 31 -0.27 -7.30 -6.14
C THR A 31 0.26 -6.34 -5.07
N PHE A 32 -0.07 -6.56 -3.80
CA PHE A 32 0.28 -5.60 -2.73
C PHE A 32 1.79 -5.36 -2.65
N THR A 33 2.58 -6.40 -2.44
CA THR A 33 4.04 -6.27 -2.33
C THR A 33 4.67 -5.82 -3.65
N ARG A 34 4.11 -6.27 -4.76
CA ARG A 34 4.60 -5.89 -6.09
C ARG A 34 4.42 -4.38 -6.33
N TRP A 35 3.32 -3.79 -5.86
CA TRP A 35 3.14 -2.34 -5.92
C TRP A 35 4.10 -1.60 -4.99
N LEU A 36 4.35 -2.13 -3.79
CA LEU A 36 5.36 -1.56 -2.90
C LEU A 36 6.72 -1.52 -3.60
N ALA A 37 7.11 -2.62 -4.23
CA ALA A 37 8.39 -2.71 -4.93
C ALA A 37 8.47 -1.75 -6.12
N ALA A 38 7.39 -1.64 -6.89
CA ALA A 38 7.35 -0.75 -8.06
C ALA A 38 7.47 0.72 -7.66
N LEU A 39 6.74 1.11 -6.62
CA LEU A 39 6.78 2.50 -6.14
C LEU A 39 8.13 2.80 -5.47
N PHE A 40 8.68 1.84 -4.72
CA PHE A 40 9.99 2.02 -4.10
C PHE A 40 11.10 2.17 -5.15
N ALA A 41 10.97 1.47 -6.28
CA ALA A 41 11.93 1.59 -7.38
C ALA A 41 11.98 3.00 -7.97
N ALA A 42 10.92 3.79 -7.81
CA ALA A 42 10.87 5.17 -8.28
C ALA A 42 11.50 6.15 -7.29
N VAL A 43 11.87 5.71 -6.10
CA VAL A 43 12.49 6.56 -5.08
C VAL A 43 13.97 6.66 -5.37
N SER A 44 14.52 7.88 -5.41
CA SER A 44 15.95 8.08 -5.59
C SER A 44 16.74 7.67 -4.33
N PRO A 45 18.03 7.32 -4.46
CA PRO A 45 18.86 7.06 -3.30
C PRO A 45 18.81 8.23 -2.31
N GLY A 46 18.56 7.94 -1.04
CA GLY A 46 18.37 8.95 0.01
C GLY A 46 16.97 9.52 0.08
N GLY A 47 16.06 9.10 -0.80
CA GLY A 47 14.68 9.56 -0.81
C GLY A 47 13.74 8.71 0.04
N ILE A 48 12.45 9.03 -0.03
CA ILE A 48 11.41 8.35 0.77
C ILE A 48 10.19 7.98 -0.07
N LEU A 49 9.56 6.88 0.34
CA LEU A 49 8.21 6.50 -0.10
C LEU A 49 7.26 6.73 1.07
N VAL A 50 6.19 7.47 0.84
CA VAL A 50 5.13 7.70 1.84
C VAL A 50 3.85 7.05 1.34
N PHE A 51 3.26 6.17 2.14
CA PHE A 51 2.01 5.55 1.75
C PHE A 51 1.09 5.35 2.96
N THR A 52 -0.19 5.19 2.67
CA THR A 52 -1.22 4.97 3.69
C THR A 52 -1.96 3.67 3.43
N THR A 53 -2.51 3.10 4.51
CA THR A 53 -3.29 1.87 4.48
C THR A 53 -4.54 2.01 5.33
N HIS A 54 -5.55 1.18 5.07
CA HIS A 54 -6.59 0.95 6.07
C HIS A 54 -6.03 -0.01 7.12
N GLY A 55 -5.78 0.52 8.31
CA GLY A 55 -5.30 -0.27 9.44
C GLY A 55 -6.40 -0.61 10.43
N LEU A 56 -6.02 -0.80 11.69
CA LEU A 56 -6.96 -1.25 12.72
C LEU A 56 -8.03 -0.22 13.04
N ILE A 57 -7.73 1.08 12.94
CA ILE A 57 -8.72 2.13 13.16
C ILE A 57 -9.72 2.16 12.00
N SER A 58 -9.25 2.04 10.76
CA SER A 58 -10.11 2.02 9.58
C SER A 58 -11.03 0.81 9.56
N ARG A 59 -10.64 -0.27 10.24
CA ARG A 59 -11.38 -1.54 10.23
C ARG A 59 -12.86 -1.36 10.61
N VAL A 60 -13.16 -0.43 11.50
CA VAL A 60 -14.54 -0.20 11.95
C VAL A 60 -15.46 0.24 10.81
N LEU A 61 -14.90 0.79 9.73
CA LEU A 61 -15.68 1.23 8.57
C LEU A 61 -16.26 0.05 7.77
N PHE A 62 -15.76 -1.16 8.00
CA PHE A 62 -16.11 -2.33 7.19
C PHE A 62 -16.95 -3.35 7.95
N GLY A 63 -17.32 -3.06 9.20
CA GLY A 63 -18.14 -3.95 10.02
C GLY A 63 -17.35 -5.12 10.59
N ASP A 64 -18.04 -6.24 10.81
CA ASP A 64 -17.40 -7.44 11.35
C ASP A 64 -16.65 -8.18 10.25
N ILE A 65 -15.38 -7.91 10.13
CA ILE A 65 -14.50 -8.58 9.17
C ILE A 65 -13.47 -9.42 9.93
N THR A 66 -13.01 -10.50 9.30
CA THR A 66 -11.97 -11.35 9.85
C THR A 66 -10.75 -11.26 8.94
N LEU A 67 -9.65 -10.77 9.51
CA LEU A 67 -8.39 -10.73 8.79
C LEU A 67 -7.75 -12.12 8.78
N SER A 68 -6.96 -12.40 7.75
CA SER A 68 -6.17 -13.64 7.69
C SER A 68 -5.13 -13.66 8.81
N ASP A 69 -4.50 -14.80 9.03
CA ASP A 69 -3.44 -14.94 10.04
C ASP A 69 -2.28 -13.98 9.79
N SER A 70 -2.01 -13.64 8.52
CA SER A 70 -0.98 -12.69 8.17
C SER A 70 -1.40 -11.24 8.41
N GLY A 71 -2.69 -10.97 8.63
CA GLY A 71 -3.19 -9.62 8.88
C GLY A 71 -3.71 -8.91 7.65
N PHE A 72 -4.32 -9.64 6.72
CA PHE A 72 -4.84 -9.10 5.46
C PHE A 72 -6.31 -9.43 5.29
N TRP A 73 -7.07 -8.47 4.75
CA TRP A 73 -8.47 -8.66 4.36
C TRP A 73 -8.75 -7.84 3.10
N PHE A 74 -9.53 -8.41 2.19
CA PHE A 74 -9.87 -7.74 0.95
C PHE A 74 -11.31 -8.07 0.54
N ARG A 75 -12.04 -7.04 0.12
CA ARG A 75 -13.39 -7.20 -0.45
C ARG A 75 -13.36 -6.62 -1.87
N PRO A 76 -13.52 -7.48 -2.91
CA PRO A 76 -13.56 -6.98 -4.29
C PRO A 76 -14.82 -6.15 -4.49
N HIS A 77 -14.66 -4.95 -4.97
CA HIS A 77 -15.78 -4.12 -5.40
C HIS A 77 -15.25 -2.93 -6.19
N SER A 78 -16.16 -2.28 -6.94
CA SER A 78 -15.86 -1.01 -7.57
C SER A 78 -17.15 -0.21 -7.65
N GLU A 79 -17.07 1.05 -7.27
CA GLU A 79 -18.17 2.00 -7.48
C GLU A 79 -18.16 2.55 -8.89
N GLN A 80 -17.10 2.30 -9.64
CA GLN A 80 -16.93 2.72 -11.02
C GLN A 80 -16.94 1.49 -11.92
N SER A 81 -17.80 1.50 -12.92
CA SER A 81 -17.96 0.35 -13.79
C SER A 81 -16.72 0.03 -14.66
N ASP A 82 -15.79 0.97 -14.76
CA ASP A 82 -14.58 0.79 -15.55
C ASP A 82 -13.42 0.21 -14.75
N LEU A 83 -13.59 -0.05 -13.44
CA LEU A 83 -12.56 -0.66 -12.61
C LEU A 83 -12.82 -2.17 -12.49
N ASP A 84 -11.75 -2.95 -12.60
CA ASP A 84 -11.79 -4.39 -12.42
C ASP A 84 -11.96 -4.71 -10.93
N PRO A 85 -13.07 -5.32 -10.49
CA PRO A 85 -13.26 -5.61 -9.06
C PRO A 85 -12.28 -6.65 -8.52
N ILE A 86 -11.60 -7.42 -9.38
CA ILE A 86 -10.57 -8.36 -8.94
C ILE A 86 -9.28 -7.61 -8.59
N GLU A 87 -9.02 -6.50 -9.27
CA GLU A 87 -7.81 -5.70 -9.08
C GLU A 87 -8.03 -4.48 -8.20
N TYR A 88 -9.27 -4.21 -7.81
CA TYR A 88 -9.61 -3.04 -7.02
C TYR A 88 -10.75 -3.37 -6.07
N GLY A 89 -10.61 -2.93 -4.83
CA GLY A 89 -11.62 -3.17 -3.81
C GLY A 89 -11.33 -2.40 -2.54
N SER A 90 -11.65 -2.99 -1.40
CA SER A 90 -11.31 -2.44 -0.08
C SER A 90 -10.35 -3.40 0.61
N THR A 91 -9.25 -2.86 1.12
CA THR A 91 -8.19 -3.62 1.76
C THR A 91 -7.94 -3.12 3.17
N VAL A 92 -7.86 -4.05 4.14
CA VAL A 92 -7.46 -3.74 5.51
C VAL A 92 -6.23 -4.58 5.84
N THR A 93 -5.19 -3.94 6.38
CA THR A 93 -3.95 -4.61 6.75
C THR A 93 -3.52 -4.19 8.15
N THR A 94 -2.95 -5.14 8.90
CA THR A 94 -2.31 -4.81 10.16
C THR A 94 -0.92 -4.22 9.90
N PRO A 95 -0.37 -3.44 10.84
CA PRO A 95 1.01 -3.00 10.71
C PRO A 95 2.00 -4.15 10.55
N ALA A 96 1.77 -5.28 11.23
CA ALA A 96 2.64 -6.46 11.12
C ALA A 96 2.66 -7.00 9.68
N TYR A 97 1.50 -7.01 9.01
CA TYR A 97 1.43 -7.43 7.61
C TYR A 97 2.28 -6.51 6.74
N VAL A 98 2.11 -5.20 6.88
CA VAL A 98 2.82 -4.22 6.06
C VAL A 98 4.34 -4.32 6.28
N VAL A 99 4.78 -4.45 7.53
CA VAL A 99 6.20 -4.60 7.84
C VAL A 99 6.77 -5.87 7.20
N ALA A 100 6.02 -6.97 7.24
CA ALA A 100 6.44 -8.23 6.61
C ALA A 100 6.58 -8.08 5.09
N GLN A 101 5.69 -7.32 4.45
CA GLN A 101 5.79 -7.07 3.01
C GLN A 101 6.96 -6.15 2.68
N LEU A 102 7.19 -5.12 3.48
CA LEU A 102 8.35 -4.23 3.29
C LEU A 102 9.66 -4.98 3.41
N ALA A 103 9.73 -5.99 4.27
CA ALA A 103 10.93 -6.82 4.42
C ALA A 103 11.28 -7.57 3.12
N GLN A 104 10.35 -7.74 2.22
CA GLN A 104 10.58 -8.38 0.92
C GLN A 104 11.06 -7.40 -0.15
N VAL A 105 11.05 -6.10 0.14
CA VAL A 105 11.49 -5.06 -0.80
C VAL A 105 12.93 -4.72 -0.47
N THR A 106 13.85 -5.11 -1.34
CA THR A 106 15.29 -4.93 -1.12
C THR A 106 15.63 -3.45 -0.95
N GLY A 107 16.32 -3.10 0.12
CA GLY A 107 16.76 -1.75 0.39
C GLY A 107 15.73 -0.88 1.11
N ALA A 108 14.50 -1.34 1.29
CA ALA A 108 13.48 -0.57 1.98
C ALA A 108 13.70 -0.64 3.49
N SER A 109 13.60 0.50 4.16
CA SER A 109 13.75 0.61 5.59
C SER A 109 12.64 1.50 6.14
N LEU A 110 11.82 0.95 7.05
CA LEU A 110 10.75 1.72 7.67
C LEU A 110 11.34 2.78 8.60
N ALA A 111 11.07 4.04 8.29
CA ALA A 111 11.57 5.16 9.08
C ALA A 111 10.54 5.64 10.10
N GLU A 112 9.24 5.63 9.74
CA GLU A 112 8.21 6.13 10.62
C GLU A 112 6.86 5.45 10.32
N PHE A 113 6.09 5.26 11.38
CA PHE A 113 4.72 4.75 11.32
C PHE A 113 3.83 5.63 12.18
N ARG A 114 2.67 6.01 11.63
CA ARG A 114 1.67 6.81 12.36
C ARG A 114 0.31 6.17 12.24
N ARG A 115 -0.21 5.68 13.36
CA ARG A 115 -1.52 5.02 13.39
C ARG A 115 -2.65 6.05 13.29
N GLY A 116 -3.61 5.80 12.37
CA GLY A 116 -4.80 6.64 12.24
C GLY A 116 -4.50 8.07 11.87
N PHE A 117 -3.42 8.33 11.20
CA PHE A 117 -2.92 9.68 10.93
C PHE A 117 -3.62 10.35 9.75
N TRP A 118 -3.77 9.62 8.63
CA TRP A 118 -4.31 10.18 7.40
C TRP A 118 -5.83 10.07 7.38
N TRP A 119 -6.52 11.15 7.11
CA TRP A 119 -7.99 11.20 7.16
C TRP A 119 -8.55 10.71 8.50
N THR A 120 -7.80 10.90 9.59
CA THR A 120 -8.10 10.50 10.97
C THR A 120 -8.26 8.99 11.18
N HIS A 121 -8.08 8.14 10.17
CA HIS A 121 -8.25 6.69 10.35
C HIS A 121 -7.23 5.83 9.60
N GLN A 122 -6.59 6.32 8.56
CA GLN A 122 -5.60 5.52 7.83
C GLN A 122 -4.23 5.59 8.51
N ASP A 123 -3.52 4.46 8.49
CA ASP A 123 -2.16 4.40 8.98
C ASP A 123 -1.19 4.95 7.92
N LEU A 124 -0.16 5.66 8.37
CA LEU A 124 0.84 6.26 7.49
C LEU A 124 2.20 5.60 7.72
N TYR A 125 2.87 5.28 6.63
CA TYR A 125 4.21 4.68 6.64
C TYR A 125 5.17 5.55 5.84
N ILE A 126 6.35 5.78 6.39
CA ILE A 126 7.45 6.46 5.69
C ILE A 126 8.61 5.47 5.59
N VAL A 127 9.02 5.20 4.36
CA VAL A 127 10.05 4.22 4.04
C VAL A 127 11.24 4.92 3.42
N ASN A 128 12.43 4.69 3.96
CA ASN A 128 13.67 5.26 3.44
C ASN A 128 14.30 4.35 2.38
N ARG A 129 14.91 4.99 1.39
CA ARG A 129 15.87 4.33 0.52
C ARG A 129 17.27 4.84 0.89
N PRO A 130 18.24 3.97 1.23
CA PRO A 130 19.60 4.40 1.57
C PRO A 130 20.26 5.19 0.43
N ALA A 131 21.12 6.09 0.80
CA ALA A 131 21.89 6.91 -0.15
C ALA A 131 22.86 6.06 -0.97
#